data_12bd5a005e1f651505e052a640bc8917
#
_entry.id   12bd5a005e1f651505e052a640bc8917
#
_cell.length_a   1.000
_cell.length_b   1.000
_cell.length_c   1.000
_cell.angle_alpha   90.00
_cell.angle_beta   90.00
_cell.angle_gamma   90.00
#
_symmetry.space_group_name_H-M   'P 1'
#
loop_
_entity.id
_entity.type
_entity.pdbx_description
1 polymer ?
#
loop_
_entity_poly.entity_id
_entity_poly.type
_entity_poly.pdbx_seq_one_letter_code
_entity_poly.pdbx_strand_id
1 'polypeptide(L)'
;MFDVQVRHHTKDVLPREVLASISAYYRRVTTDAYPMNRLVALVMLITTAAIVAEIVRGVHPWWIGWVSLALVGSGVVFTLRRTVPNARRLGGGQDVAETQSMLARRIYRDHLISFARTLVVLGLQLIAR
;
A
#
# COMPACT_ATOMS: atom_id res chain seq x y z
N MET A 1 -4.21 9.73 -3.39
CA MET A 1 -3.83 9.25 -2.03
C MET A 1 -4.35 10.26 -1.02
N PHE A 2 -5.30 9.88 -0.17
CA PHE A 2 -5.90 10.79 0.83
C PHE A 2 -4.93 11.14 1.97
N ASP A 3 -4.04 10.26 2.29
CA ASP A 3 -2.97 10.39 3.27
C ASP A 3 -1.89 11.43 2.88
N VAL A 4 -1.90 11.97 1.66
CA VAL A 4 -1.05 13.11 1.27
C VAL A 4 -1.30 14.34 2.14
N GLN A 5 -2.49 14.49 2.70
CA GLN A 5 -2.82 15.57 3.65
C GLN A 5 -1.87 15.58 4.87
N VAL A 6 -1.33 14.43 5.25
CA VAL A 6 -0.36 14.30 6.34
C VAL A 6 0.93 15.08 6.05
N ARG A 7 1.33 15.20 4.78
CA ARG A 7 2.57 15.86 4.35
C ARG A 7 2.60 17.35 4.69
N HIS A 8 1.44 17.99 4.66
CA HIS A 8 1.33 19.44 4.88
C HIS A 8 1.29 19.85 6.36
N HIS A 9 1.28 18.88 7.27
CA HIS A 9 1.21 19.13 8.70
C HIS A 9 2.45 18.59 9.41
N THR A 10 3.30 19.52 9.89
CA THR A 10 4.55 19.20 10.62
C THR A 10 4.35 18.97 12.11
N LYS A 11 3.21 19.40 12.67
CA LYS A 11 2.88 19.20 14.09
C LYS A 11 2.65 17.73 14.41
N ASP A 12 3.01 17.30 15.62
CA ASP A 12 2.87 15.90 16.06
C ASP A 12 1.43 15.40 16.00
N VAL A 13 0.47 16.26 16.32
CA VAL A 13 -0.96 15.98 16.26
C VAL A 13 -1.57 16.67 15.04
N LEU A 14 -2.23 15.90 14.19
CA LEU A 14 -2.94 16.42 13.02
C LEU A 14 -4.22 17.15 13.44
N PRO A 15 -4.66 18.19 12.67
CA PRO A 15 -5.93 18.86 12.91
C PRO A 15 -7.10 17.86 12.90
N ARG A 16 -8.11 18.11 13.73
CA ARG A 16 -9.29 17.23 13.87
C ARG A 16 -10.01 16.98 12.52
N GLU A 17 -10.10 18.00 11.71
CA GLU A 17 -10.75 17.93 10.38
C GLU A 17 -9.98 16.97 9.45
N VAL A 18 -8.63 17.04 9.47
CA VAL A 18 -7.77 16.14 8.68
C VAL A 18 -7.91 14.71 9.16
N LEU A 19 -7.88 14.48 10.48
CA LEU A 19 -8.09 13.16 11.07
C LEU A 19 -9.46 12.60 10.73
N ALA A 20 -10.52 13.38 10.83
CA ALA A 20 -11.87 12.98 10.47
C ALA A 20 -11.97 12.59 8.99
N SER A 21 -11.36 13.38 8.10
CA SER A 21 -11.32 13.12 6.66
C SER A 21 -10.58 11.81 6.34
N ILE A 22 -9.39 11.62 6.93
CA ILE A 22 -8.58 10.42 6.70
C ILE A 22 -9.27 9.18 7.29
N SER A 23 -9.82 9.28 8.49
CA SER A 23 -10.55 8.20 9.17
C SER A 23 -11.79 7.77 8.36
N ALA A 24 -12.59 8.73 7.88
CA ALA A 24 -13.75 8.47 7.04
C ALA A 24 -13.36 7.77 5.73
N TYR A 25 -12.27 8.16 5.11
CA TYR A 25 -11.74 7.50 3.92
C TYR A 25 -11.36 6.04 4.21
N TYR A 26 -10.57 5.79 5.27
CA TYR A 26 -10.16 4.43 5.62
C TYR A 26 -11.32 3.56 6.05
N ARG A 27 -12.29 4.09 6.79
CA ARG A 27 -13.54 3.38 7.12
C ARG A 27 -14.23 2.92 5.84
N ARG A 28 -14.40 3.83 4.88
CA ARG A 28 -15.03 3.51 3.59
C ARG A 28 -14.26 2.42 2.85
N VAL A 29 -12.94 2.55 2.72
CA VAL A 29 -12.12 1.63 1.92
C VAL A 29 -11.94 0.28 2.61
N THR A 30 -11.86 0.23 3.94
CA THR A 30 -11.57 -1.03 4.65
C THR A 30 -12.83 -1.78 5.11
N THR A 31 -13.94 -1.08 5.30
CA THR A 31 -15.16 -1.64 5.90
C THR A 31 -16.37 -1.53 4.98
N ASP A 32 -16.65 -0.33 4.45
CA ASP A 32 -17.89 -0.05 3.74
C ASP A 32 -17.80 -0.35 2.24
N ALA A 33 -16.63 -0.16 1.62
CA ALA A 33 -16.43 -0.39 0.19
C ALA A 33 -15.90 -1.80 -0.09
N TYR A 34 -16.73 -2.78 0.12
CA TYR A 34 -16.44 -4.19 -0.13
C TYR A 34 -15.84 -4.49 -1.53
N PRO A 35 -16.25 -3.83 -2.64
CA PRO A 35 -15.65 -4.11 -3.95
C PRO A 35 -14.21 -3.60 -4.08
N MET A 36 -13.82 -2.48 -3.43
CA MET A 36 -12.49 -1.89 -3.60
C MET A 36 -11.39 -2.79 -3.04
N ASN A 37 -11.59 -3.40 -1.88
CA ASN A 37 -10.63 -4.34 -1.28
C ASN A 37 -10.38 -5.56 -2.18
N ARG A 38 -11.44 -6.07 -2.81
CA ARG A 38 -11.35 -7.20 -3.75
C ARG A 38 -10.63 -6.80 -5.03
N LEU A 39 -10.88 -5.60 -5.55
CA LEU A 39 -10.22 -5.08 -6.75
C LEU A 39 -8.71 -4.96 -6.52
N VAL A 40 -8.29 -4.37 -5.40
CA VAL A 40 -6.87 -4.26 -5.05
C VAL A 40 -6.23 -5.65 -4.91
N ALA A 41 -6.88 -6.58 -4.21
CA ALA A 41 -6.39 -7.94 -4.07
C ALA A 41 -6.30 -8.66 -5.42
N LEU A 42 -7.27 -8.48 -6.31
CA LEU A 42 -7.28 -9.04 -7.65
C LEU A 42 -6.12 -8.49 -8.50
N VAL A 43 -5.90 -7.18 -8.49
CA VAL A 43 -4.77 -6.56 -9.20
C VAL A 43 -3.44 -7.10 -8.69
N MET A 44 -3.27 -7.23 -7.37
CA MET A 44 -2.05 -7.80 -6.79
C MET A 44 -1.86 -9.27 -7.21
N LEU A 45 -2.94 -10.05 -7.23
CA LEU A 45 -2.91 -11.45 -7.67
C LEU A 45 -2.53 -11.56 -9.15
N ILE A 46 -3.16 -10.77 -10.02
CA ILE A 46 -2.86 -10.76 -11.47
C ILE A 46 -1.41 -10.34 -11.70
N THR A 47 -0.92 -9.31 -11.02
CA THR A 47 0.48 -8.87 -11.15
C THR A 47 1.45 -9.97 -10.73
N THR A 48 1.18 -10.63 -9.60
CA THR A 48 2.02 -11.74 -9.13
C THR A 48 2.01 -12.90 -10.12
N ALA A 49 0.82 -13.29 -10.61
CA ALA A 49 0.65 -14.36 -11.59
C ALA A 49 1.36 -14.04 -12.92
N ALA A 50 1.31 -12.79 -13.37
CA ALA A 50 2.00 -12.35 -14.58
C ALA A 50 3.53 -12.50 -14.43
N ILE A 51 4.11 -12.06 -13.32
CA ILE A 51 5.55 -12.21 -13.04
C ILE A 51 5.94 -13.69 -12.98
N VAL A 52 5.15 -14.54 -12.35
CA VAL A 52 5.40 -15.98 -12.31
C VAL A 52 5.34 -16.59 -13.71
N ALA A 53 4.38 -16.19 -14.53
CA ALA A 53 4.27 -16.65 -15.92
C ALA A 53 5.47 -16.20 -16.77
N GLU A 54 6.00 -15.01 -16.57
CA GLU A 54 7.22 -14.52 -17.22
C GLU A 54 8.45 -15.36 -16.83
N ILE A 55 8.59 -15.71 -15.54
CA ILE A 55 9.67 -16.59 -15.06
C ILE A 55 9.58 -17.97 -15.73
N VAL A 56 8.38 -18.57 -15.74
CA VAL A 56 8.18 -19.91 -16.31
C VAL A 56 8.43 -19.94 -17.80
N ARG A 57 8.07 -18.87 -18.51
CA ARG A 57 8.27 -18.75 -19.97
C ARG A 57 9.70 -18.36 -20.36
N GLY A 58 10.53 -17.95 -19.40
CA GLY A 58 11.90 -17.50 -19.67
C GLY A 58 11.97 -16.24 -20.54
N VAL A 59 10.97 -15.36 -20.43
CA VAL A 59 10.85 -14.14 -21.27
C VAL A 59 11.99 -13.15 -21.00
N HIS A 60 12.48 -13.11 -19.77
CA HIS A 60 13.52 -12.18 -19.29
C HIS A 60 14.67 -12.92 -18.63
N PRO A 61 15.82 -12.28 -18.41
CA PRO A 61 16.88 -12.84 -17.58
C PRO A 61 16.30 -13.31 -16.25
N TRP A 62 16.60 -14.56 -15.86
CA TRP A 62 15.99 -15.24 -14.71
C TRP A 62 16.00 -14.42 -13.41
N TRP A 63 17.07 -13.66 -13.16
CA TRP A 63 17.21 -12.86 -11.94
C TRP A 63 16.20 -11.71 -11.87
N ILE A 64 15.80 -11.10 -12.99
CA ILE A 64 14.81 -10.01 -13.03
C ILE A 64 13.45 -10.51 -12.57
N GLY A 65 13.02 -11.66 -13.06
CA GLY A 65 11.77 -12.29 -12.62
C GLY A 65 11.76 -12.57 -11.13
N TRP A 66 12.83 -13.18 -10.60
CA TRP A 66 12.92 -13.51 -9.18
C TRP A 66 13.01 -12.27 -8.29
N VAL A 67 13.78 -11.24 -8.67
CA VAL A 67 13.84 -9.97 -7.93
C VAL A 67 12.47 -9.28 -7.93
N SER A 68 11.80 -9.22 -9.09
CA SER A 68 10.45 -8.65 -9.19
C SER A 68 9.45 -9.41 -8.31
N LEU A 69 9.49 -10.74 -8.32
CA LEU A 69 8.63 -11.58 -7.48
C LEU A 69 8.90 -11.35 -5.98
N ALA A 70 10.16 -11.25 -5.59
CA ALA A 70 10.55 -10.97 -4.19
C ALA A 70 10.07 -9.58 -3.74
N LEU A 71 10.21 -8.56 -4.60
CA LEU A 71 9.72 -7.19 -4.30
C LEU A 71 8.20 -7.14 -4.17
N VAL A 72 7.46 -7.74 -5.11
CA VAL A 72 5.99 -7.79 -5.06
C VAL A 72 5.52 -8.62 -3.89
N GLY A 73 6.04 -9.82 -3.70
CA GLY A 73 5.65 -10.72 -2.60
C GLY A 73 5.92 -10.12 -1.22
N SER A 74 7.11 -9.53 -1.01
CA SER A 74 7.42 -8.81 0.23
C SER A 74 6.49 -7.62 0.46
N GLY A 75 6.11 -6.90 -0.61
CA GLY A 75 5.14 -5.81 -0.57
C GLY A 75 3.75 -6.27 -0.14
N VAL A 76 3.28 -7.39 -0.68
CA VAL A 76 1.98 -8.00 -0.30
C VAL A 76 1.99 -8.39 1.19
N VAL A 77 3.00 -9.12 1.63
CA VAL A 77 3.14 -9.55 3.03
C VAL A 77 3.19 -8.33 3.97
N PHE A 78 3.97 -7.32 3.63
CA PHE A 78 4.08 -6.08 4.40
C PHE A 78 2.72 -5.36 4.51
N THR A 79 2.01 -5.23 3.38
CA THR A 79 0.69 -4.60 3.33
C THR A 79 -0.32 -5.33 4.22
N LEU A 80 -0.39 -6.66 4.10
CA LEU A 80 -1.33 -7.47 4.87
C LEU A 80 -1.03 -7.46 6.38
N ARG A 81 0.24 -7.49 6.75
CA ARG A 81 0.65 -7.57 8.17
C ARG A 81 0.70 -6.21 8.88
N ARG A 82 0.83 -5.13 8.14
CA ARG A 82 1.06 -3.82 8.74
C ARG A 82 0.08 -2.76 8.25
N THR A 83 0.00 -2.52 6.94
CA THR A 83 -0.78 -1.40 6.39
C THR A 83 -2.27 -1.62 6.60
N VAL A 84 -2.78 -2.82 6.29
CA VAL A 84 -4.21 -3.15 6.43
C VAL A 84 -4.70 -3.10 7.89
N PRO A 85 -4.02 -3.69 8.89
CA PRO A 85 -4.41 -3.55 10.29
C PRO A 85 -4.41 -2.10 10.77
N ASN A 86 -3.37 -1.33 10.42
CA ASN A 86 -3.29 0.09 10.78
C ASN A 86 -4.41 0.91 10.13
N ALA A 87 -4.75 0.64 8.86
CA ALA A 87 -5.82 1.30 8.14
C ALA A 87 -7.20 1.00 8.75
N ARG A 88 -7.46 -0.26 9.12
CA ARG A 88 -8.69 -0.66 9.81
C ARG A 88 -8.82 0.03 11.17
N ARG A 89 -7.73 0.05 11.94
CA ARG A 89 -7.70 0.71 13.25
C ARG A 89 -7.96 2.21 13.12
N LEU A 90 -7.32 2.88 12.16
CA LEU A 90 -7.52 4.30 11.89
C LEU A 90 -8.96 4.58 11.41
N GLY A 91 -9.50 3.72 10.53
CA GLY A 91 -10.89 3.81 10.07
C GLY A 91 -11.93 3.61 11.18
N GLY A 92 -11.58 2.87 12.24
CA GLY A 92 -12.42 2.69 13.42
C GLY A 92 -12.62 3.99 14.24
N GLY A 93 -11.68 4.93 14.15
CA GLY A 93 -11.78 6.27 14.74
C GLY A 93 -11.88 6.32 16.27
N GLN A 94 -11.55 5.22 16.96
CA GLN A 94 -11.71 5.10 18.43
C GLN A 94 -10.47 5.52 19.23
N ASP A 95 -9.34 5.71 18.54
CA ASP A 95 -8.10 6.08 19.19
C ASP A 95 -8.04 7.61 19.47
N VAL A 96 -7.23 8.00 20.44
CA VAL A 96 -6.93 9.42 20.71
C VAL A 96 -6.20 10.07 19.52
N ALA A 97 -6.30 11.39 19.39
CA ALA A 97 -5.80 12.14 18.22
C ALA A 97 -4.31 11.90 17.93
N GLU A 98 -3.48 11.74 18.97
CA GLU A 98 -2.06 11.42 18.84
C GLU A 98 -1.83 10.07 18.17
N THR A 99 -2.55 9.04 18.61
CA THR A 99 -2.46 7.70 18.03
C THR A 99 -2.98 7.67 16.60
N GLN A 100 -4.10 8.34 16.32
CA GLN A 100 -4.62 8.46 14.95
C GLN A 100 -3.63 9.18 14.04
N SER A 101 -2.98 10.25 14.51
CA SER A 101 -1.95 10.99 13.78
C SER A 101 -0.74 10.10 13.47
N MET A 102 -0.30 9.32 14.45
CA MET A 102 0.80 8.37 14.27
C MET A 102 0.44 7.28 13.25
N LEU A 103 -0.76 6.72 13.32
CA LEU A 103 -1.24 5.70 12.36
C LEU A 103 -1.31 6.28 10.95
N ALA A 104 -1.86 7.48 10.77
CA ALA A 104 -1.94 8.16 9.48
C ALA A 104 -0.55 8.36 8.86
N ARG A 105 0.44 8.81 9.65
CA ARG A 105 1.84 8.98 9.19
C ARG A 105 2.50 7.65 8.83
N ARG A 106 2.24 6.59 9.61
CA ARG A 106 2.76 5.26 9.31
C ARG A 106 2.23 4.74 7.98
N ILE A 107 0.91 4.83 7.76
CA ILE A 107 0.27 4.39 6.53
C ILE A 107 0.78 5.21 5.33
N TYR A 108 0.92 6.52 5.47
CA TYR A 108 1.50 7.37 4.42
C TYR A 108 2.91 6.91 4.03
N ARG A 109 3.77 6.65 5.01
CA ARG A 109 5.13 6.13 4.75
C ARG A 109 5.10 4.74 4.10
N ASP A 110 4.20 3.87 4.54
CA ASP A 110 4.02 2.53 3.97
C ASP A 110 3.60 2.62 2.49
N HIS A 111 2.75 3.57 2.13
CA HIS A 111 2.37 3.84 0.73
C HIS A 111 3.54 4.38 -0.09
N LEU A 112 4.37 5.27 0.45
CA LEU A 112 5.57 5.75 -0.26
C LEU A 112 6.56 4.61 -0.55
N ILE A 113 6.78 3.73 0.43
CA ILE A 113 7.64 2.55 0.26
C ILE A 113 7.05 1.62 -0.82
N SER A 114 5.74 1.37 -0.78
CA SER A 114 5.06 0.54 -1.77
C SER A 114 5.14 1.15 -3.17
N PHE A 115 4.98 2.45 -3.29
CA PHE A 115 5.13 3.18 -4.55
C PHE A 115 6.56 3.07 -5.10
N ALA A 116 7.57 3.29 -4.26
CA ALA A 116 8.97 3.13 -4.67
C ALA A 116 9.28 1.70 -5.16
N ARG A 117 8.79 0.67 -4.45
CA ARG A 117 8.91 -0.74 -4.89
C ARG A 117 8.26 -0.97 -6.26
N THR A 118 7.08 -0.43 -6.48
CA THR A 118 6.37 -0.54 -7.76
C THR A 118 7.19 0.09 -8.89
N LEU A 119 7.76 1.27 -8.67
CA LEU A 119 8.64 1.93 -9.65
C LEU A 119 9.88 1.10 -9.97
N VAL A 120 10.48 0.47 -8.96
CA VAL A 120 11.65 -0.42 -9.18
C VAL A 120 11.24 -1.63 -10.02
N VAL A 121 10.11 -2.28 -9.71
CA VAL A 121 9.62 -3.42 -10.51
C VAL A 121 9.35 -3.01 -11.94
N LEU A 122 8.66 -1.88 -12.16
CA LEU A 122 8.41 -1.34 -13.50
C LEU A 122 9.71 -1.04 -14.25
N GLY A 123 10.69 -0.43 -13.59
CA GLY A 123 12.00 -0.15 -14.18
C GLY A 123 12.72 -1.43 -14.60
N LEU A 124 12.74 -2.46 -13.75
CA LEU A 124 13.32 -3.77 -14.05
C LEU A 124 12.64 -4.41 -15.26
N GLN A 125 11.32 -4.38 -15.33
CA GLN A 125 10.56 -4.95 -16.43
C GLN A 125 10.76 -4.19 -17.76
N LEU A 126 10.97 -2.88 -17.71
CA LEU A 126 11.24 -2.07 -18.90
C LEU A 126 12.67 -2.27 -19.44
N ILE A 127 13.65 -2.44 -18.56
CA ILE A 127 15.05 -2.67 -18.96
C ILE A 127 15.23 -4.09 -19.54
N ALA A 128 14.39 -5.02 -19.14
CA ALA A 128 14.45 -6.41 -19.56
C ALA A 128 13.89 -6.68 -20.97
N ARG A 129 13.22 -5.70 -21.55
CA ARG A 129 12.67 -5.79 -22.92
C ARG A 129 13.73 -5.46 -23.95
#